data_f9e3ec51b586922e46bb1818be423f55
#
_entry.id   f9e3ec51b586922e46bb1818be423f55
#
_cell.length_a   1.000
_cell.length_b   1.000
_cell.length_c   1.000
_cell.angle_alpha   90.00
_cell.angle_beta   90.00
_cell.angle_gamma   90.00
#
_symmetry.space_group_name_H-M   'P 1'
#
loop_
_entity.id
_entity.type
_entity.pdbx_description
1 polymer ?
#
loop_
_entity_poly.entity_id
_entity_poly.type
_entity_poly.pdbx_seq_one_letter_code
_entity_poly.pdbx_strand_id
1 'polypeptide(L)'
;SMSYSWTGALITPCSPEEEKLPINPLSNSLLRYHNKVYCTTSKSASQRAKKVTFDRMQVLDAXYDSVLKDIKLAASKVSARLLTLEEACRLTPPHSARSKYGFGAKEVRSLSGRAINHIKSVWEDLLEDSQTPIPTTIMAKNEVFCVDPTKGGKKPARLIVYPDLGVRVCEKMALYDITQKLPQAVMGASYGFQYSPAQRVEFLLKAWADKKDPMGFSYDTRCFDSTVTERDIRTEESIYQACSLPEEARTAIHSLTERLYVGGPMLNSKGQXCGYRRCRASGVLTTSMGNTITCYVKALAACKAAGIVAPTMLVCGDDLVVISESQGTEEDERNLRAFTEAMTRYSAPPGDPPRPEYDLELITSCSSNVSVALXPRGGRRYYLTRDPTTPLARAAWETVRHSPVNSWLGNIIQYAPTIWVRMVLMTHFFSILMAQDTLDQNLNFEMYGAVYSVSPLDLPAIIERLHGLDAFSLHTYTPHELTRVAAALRKLGAPPLRAWKSRARAVRASLISHGGRAAVCGRYLFNWAVKTKLKLTPLPEARLLDLSSWFTVGAGGGDIYHSVSRARPRLLLLSLLLLXVGVGLFLLPAR
;
A
#
# COMPACT_ATOMS: atom_id res chain seq x y z
N SER A 1 -8.79 10.00 -26.83
CA SER A 1 -9.69 10.88 -26.10
C SER A 1 -8.96 11.55 -24.94
N MET A 2 -9.50 12.68 -24.50
CA MET A 2 -8.94 13.39 -23.37
C MET A 2 -9.27 12.68 -22.06
N SER A 3 -8.31 12.61 -21.16
CA SER A 3 -8.54 11.97 -19.87
C SER A 3 -9.59 12.72 -19.06
N TYR A 4 -9.59 14.04 -19.13
CA TYR A 4 -10.55 14.86 -18.39
C TYR A 4 -10.93 16.07 -19.23
N SER A 5 -12.09 16.67 -18.90
CA SER A 5 -12.38 18.04 -19.28
C SER A 5 -12.84 18.78 -18.03
N TRP A 6 -12.54 20.08 -17.95
CA TRP A 6 -12.76 20.84 -16.72
C TRP A 6 -13.63 22.04 -17.00
N THR A 7 -14.47 22.40 -16.02
CA THR A 7 -15.38 23.54 -16.17
C THR A 7 -14.77 24.85 -15.67
N GLY A 8 -13.72 24.76 -14.87
CA GLY A 8 -13.16 25.93 -14.22
C GLY A 8 -13.57 26.10 -12.77
N ALA A 9 -14.58 25.36 -12.31
CA ALA A 9 -14.92 25.40 -10.89
C ALA A 9 -13.78 24.80 -10.09
N LEU A 10 -13.53 25.35 -8.91
CA LEU A 10 -12.41 24.94 -8.08
C LEU A 10 -12.68 23.60 -7.42
N ILE A 11 -11.61 22.82 -7.22
CA ILE A 11 -11.64 21.67 -6.35
C ILE A 11 -11.51 22.20 -4.93
N THR A 12 -12.50 21.95 -4.09
CA THR A 12 -12.63 22.61 -2.78
C THR A 12 -12.46 21.61 -1.65
N PRO A 13 -11.90 22.05 -0.52
CA PRO A 13 -11.78 21.16 0.63
C PRO A 13 -13.11 21.06 1.38
N CYS A 14 -13.33 19.96 2.09
CA CYS A 14 -14.51 19.81 2.93
C CYS A 14 -14.25 20.22 4.37
N SER A 15 -13.01 20.52 4.72
CA SER A 15 -12.63 20.99 6.05
C SER A 15 -11.34 21.78 5.95
N PRO A 16 -10.97 22.53 7.00
CA PRO A 16 -9.74 23.32 6.94
C PRO A 16 -8.52 22.45 6.68
N GLU A 17 -7.62 22.97 5.86
CA GLU A 17 -6.39 22.25 5.48
C GLU A 17 -5.19 22.94 6.11
N GLU A 18 -4.21 22.12 6.48
CA GLU A 18 -2.96 22.63 7.06
C GLU A 18 -1.83 22.32 6.12
N GLU A 19 -1.12 23.36 5.71
CA GLU A 19 -0.05 23.24 4.73
C GLU A 19 1.33 23.15 5.38
N LYS A 20 1.50 23.79 6.53
CA LYS A 20 2.79 23.90 7.20
C LYS A 20 2.80 23.09 8.48
N LEU A 21 3.95 22.50 8.78
CA LEU A 21 4.11 21.73 10.02
C LEU A 21 4.23 22.69 11.21
N PRO A 22 3.35 22.59 12.20
CA PRO A 22 3.51 23.39 13.40
C PRO A 22 4.73 22.91 14.18
N ILE A 23 5.43 23.85 14.80
CA ILE A 23 6.54 23.50 15.67
C ILE A 23 5.96 22.99 16.99
N ASN A 24 6.38 21.81 17.41
CA ASN A 24 5.94 21.27 18.69
C ASN A 24 7.05 20.42 19.30
N PRO A 25 7.03 20.22 20.63
CA PRO A 25 8.13 19.52 21.28
C PRO A 25 8.35 18.10 20.79
N LEU A 26 7.29 17.38 20.43
CA LEU A 26 7.43 16.00 19.96
C LEU A 26 8.18 15.93 18.65
N SER A 27 7.77 16.75 17.67
CA SER A 27 8.45 16.73 16.39
C SER A 27 9.84 17.34 16.46
N ASN A 28 10.04 18.30 17.36
CA ASN A 28 11.33 18.97 17.46
C ASN A 28 12.43 18.02 17.94
N SER A 29 12.07 16.98 18.68
CA SER A 29 13.07 16.00 19.12
C SER A 29 13.46 15.04 17.99
N LEU A 30 12.69 15.02 16.89
CA LEU A 30 12.97 14.16 15.75
C LEU A 30 13.70 14.90 14.63
N LEU A 31 13.21 16.09 14.28
CA LEU A 31 13.84 16.87 13.22
C LEU A 31 13.64 18.36 13.48
N ARG A 32 14.56 19.18 12.94
CA ARG A 32 14.52 20.61 13.19
C ARG A 32 14.10 21.45 12.00
N TYR A 33 14.21 20.94 10.78
CA TYR A 33 13.90 21.76 9.61
C TYR A 33 12.42 21.65 9.26
N HIS A 34 11.57 22.17 10.14
CA HIS A 34 10.12 22.13 9.97
C HIS A 34 9.67 22.79 8.68
N ASN A 35 10.41 23.81 8.23
CA ASN A 35 10.05 24.50 6.99
C ASN A 35 10.25 23.65 5.74
N LYS A 36 10.91 22.51 5.85
CA LYS A 36 11.08 21.62 4.71
C LYS A 36 9.98 20.57 4.61
N VAL A 37 9.11 20.49 5.59
CA VAL A 37 8.02 19.50 5.62
C VAL A 37 6.72 20.23 5.33
N TYR A 38 5.92 19.69 4.42
CA TYR A 38 4.67 20.34 4.02
C TYR A 38 3.60 19.29 3.76
N CYS A 39 2.35 19.73 3.75
CA CYS A 39 1.22 18.90 3.41
C CYS A 39 0.58 19.46 2.14
N THR A 40 0.24 18.58 1.22
CA THR A 40 -0.45 19.02 -0.01
C THR A 40 -1.90 19.39 0.32
N THR A 41 -2.40 20.41 -0.38
CA THR A 41 -3.75 20.92 -0.14
C THR A 41 -4.44 21.22 -1.46
N SER A 42 -5.71 21.59 -1.37
CA SER A 42 -6.50 21.94 -2.55
C SER A 42 -5.95 23.15 -3.30
N LYS A 43 -5.08 23.95 -2.67
CA LYS A 43 -4.49 25.10 -3.36
C LYS A 43 -3.74 24.70 -4.62
N SER A 44 -3.17 23.50 -4.65
CA SER A 44 -2.41 23.03 -5.81
C SER A 44 -3.24 22.12 -6.72
N ALA A 45 -4.53 21.98 -6.47
CA ALA A 45 -5.34 21.03 -7.24
C ALA A 45 -5.41 21.38 -8.72
N SER A 46 -5.48 22.68 -9.06
CA SER A 46 -5.55 23.03 -10.49
C SER A 46 -4.24 22.74 -11.20
N GLN A 47 -3.11 22.86 -10.51
CA GLN A 47 -1.82 22.46 -11.07
C GLN A 47 -1.82 20.96 -11.37
N ARG A 48 -2.32 20.15 -10.45
CA ARG A 48 -2.41 18.70 -10.68
C ARG A 48 -3.38 18.40 -11.81
N ALA A 49 -4.51 19.10 -11.87
CA ALA A 49 -5.50 18.85 -12.92
C ALA A 49 -4.89 19.06 -14.31
N LYS A 50 -4.07 20.09 -14.47
CA LYS A 50 -3.40 20.31 -15.74
C LYS A 50 -2.42 19.19 -16.06
N LYS A 51 -1.69 18.72 -15.04
CA LYS A 51 -0.68 17.69 -15.22
C LYS A 51 -1.28 16.36 -15.67
N VAL A 52 -2.48 16.02 -15.19
CA VAL A 52 -3.09 14.72 -15.47
C VAL A 52 -4.01 14.72 -16.67
N THR A 53 -4.17 15.87 -17.34
CA THR A 53 -5.07 16.00 -18.48
C THR A 53 -4.28 15.93 -19.77
N PHE A 54 -4.54 14.90 -20.57
CA PHE A 54 -3.89 14.77 -21.88
C PHE A 54 -4.71 13.84 -22.75
N ASP A 55 -4.39 13.86 -24.06
CA ASP A 55 -5.06 13.03 -25.02
C ASP A 55 -4.40 11.67 -25.07
N ARG A 56 -5.20 10.61 -25.01
CA ARG A 56 -4.69 9.24 -25.08
C ARG A 56 -4.93 8.70 -26.48
N MET A 57 -3.88 8.15 -27.06
CA MET A 57 -3.94 7.41 -28.31
C MET A 57 -3.51 6.00 -27.98
N GLN A 58 -4.28 5.02 -28.40
CA GLN A 58 -4.02 3.63 -28.03
C GLN A 58 -4.04 2.75 -29.27
N VAL A 59 -2.98 2.02 -29.48
CA VAL A 59 -2.89 1.05 -30.58
C VAL A 59 -2.51 -0.29 -29.96
N LEU A 60 -3.41 -1.24 -30.05
CA LEU A 60 -3.20 -2.59 -29.53
C LEU A 60 -2.77 -3.49 -30.66
N ASP A 61 -2.09 -4.58 -30.31
CA ASP A 61 -1.50 -5.47 -31.32
C ASP A 61 -1.72 -6.93 -30.92
N ALA A 62 -1.21 -7.82 -31.76
CA ALA A 62 -1.37 -9.25 -31.51
C ALA A 62 -0.74 -9.74 -30.19
N UNK A 63 0.21 -9.17 -29.68
CA UNK A 63 0.82 -9.41 -28.58
C UNK A 63 -0.02 -9.25 -27.52
N TYR A 64 -0.65 -8.12 -27.45
CA TYR A 64 -1.65 -7.74 -26.48
C TYR A 64 -2.87 -8.67 -26.53
N ASP A 65 -3.40 -8.90 -27.72
CA ASP A 65 -4.56 -9.77 -27.84
C ASP A 65 -4.29 -11.18 -27.33
N SER A 66 -3.10 -11.69 -27.57
CA SER A 66 -2.75 -13.04 -27.12
C SER A 66 -2.69 -13.10 -25.60
N VAL A 67 -2.09 -12.09 -24.96
CA VAL A 67 -2.04 -12.04 -23.50
C VAL A 67 -3.44 -11.95 -22.92
N LEU A 68 -4.28 -11.11 -23.51
CA LEU A 68 -5.65 -10.94 -23.02
C LEU A 68 -6.43 -12.25 -23.12
N LYS A 69 -6.25 -12.98 -24.21
CA LYS A 69 -6.92 -14.27 -24.37
C LYS A 69 -6.54 -15.24 -23.25
N ASP A 70 -5.24 -15.31 -22.93
CA ASP A 70 -4.78 -16.17 -21.84
C ASP A 70 -5.35 -15.75 -20.50
N ILE A 71 -5.43 -14.45 -20.28
CA ILE A 71 -5.99 -13.90 -19.02
C ILE A 71 -7.46 -14.31 -18.89
N LYS A 72 -8.23 -14.17 -19.97
CA LYS A 72 -9.64 -14.57 -19.93
C LYS A 72 -9.82 -16.06 -19.68
N LEU A 73 -8.94 -16.89 -20.25
CA LEU A 73 -9.00 -18.31 -19.97
C LEU A 73 -8.76 -18.60 -18.49
N ALA A 74 -7.78 -17.94 -17.90
CA ALA A 74 -7.53 -18.11 -16.47
C ALA A 74 -8.71 -17.62 -15.64
N ALA A 75 -9.32 -16.50 -16.05
CA ALA A 75 -10.47 -15.95 -15.32
C ALA A 75 -11.65 -16.91 -15.37
N SER A 76 -11.79 -17.68 -16.46
CA SER A 76 -12.92 -18.59 -16.60
C SER A 76 -12.95 -19.68 -15.54
N LYS A 77 -11.84 -19.87 -14.84
CA LYS A 77 -11.77 -20.85 -13.77
C LYS A 77 -12.16 -20.29 -12.40
N VAL A 78 -12.47 -19.00 -12.33
CA VAL A 78 -12.86 -18.35 -11.09
C VAL A 78 -14.37 -18.34 -10.99
N SER A 79 -14.89 -18.70 -9.81
CA SER A 79 -16.30 -18.60 -9.50
C SER A 79 -16.47 -17.63 -8.35
N ALA A 80 -17.31 -16.62 -8.50
CA ALA A 80 -17.49 -15.61 -7.49
C ALA A 80 -18.97 -15.39 -7.23
N ARG A 81 -19.24 -14.84 -6.04
CA ARG A 81 -20.62 -14.64 -5.58
C ARG A 81 -20.87 -13.18 -5.28
N LEU A 82 -22.14 -12.83 -5.18
CA LEU A 82 -22.53 -11.56 -4.59
C LEU A 82 -22.31 -11.60 -3.08
N LEU A 83 -21.88 -10.48 -2.51
CA LEU A 83 -21.95 -10.34 -1.08
C LEU A 83 -23.38 -9.98 -0.68
N THR A 84 -23.78 -10.38 0.52
CA THR A 84 -25.04 -9.88 1.05
C THR A 84 -24.89 -8.40 1.42
N LEU A 85 -26.03 -7.71 1.53
CA LEU A 85 -26.02 -6.33 1.95
C LEU A 85 -25.30 -6.19 3.29
N GLU A 86 -25.60 -7.07 4.23
CA GLU A 86 -24.98 -7.03 5.56
C GLU A 86 -23.48 -7.19 5.49
N GLU A 87 -23.00 -8.12 4.66
CA GLU A 87 -21.57 -8.31 4.50
C GLU A 87 -20.89 -7.06 3.96
N ALA A 88 -21.49 -6.44 2.95
CA ALA A 88 -20.93 -5.23 2.36
C ALA A 88 -20.91 -4.07 3.34
N CYS A 89 -21.99 -3.94 4.12
CA CYS A 89 -22.05 -2.88 5.12
C CYS A 89 -20.95 -3.04 6.17
N ARG A 90 -20.69 -4.26 6.59
CA ARG A 90 -19.64 -4.51 7.58
C ARG A 90 -18.24 -4.20 7.05
N LEU A 91 -18.04 -4.28 5.75
CA LEU A 91 -16.73 -3.94 5.14
C LEU A 91 -16.53 -2.44 4.99
N THR A 92 -17.52 -1.62 5.28
CA THR A 92 -17.42 -0.17 5.14
C THR A 92 -16.62 0.42 6.29
N PRO A 93 -15.57 1.20 6.02
CA PRO A 93 -14.78 1.79 7.12
C PRO A 93 -15.63 2.74 7.96
N PRO A 94 -15.41 2.74 9.29
CA PRO A 94 -16.25 3.58 10.17
C PRO A 94 -16.17 5.08 9.89
N HIS A 95 -15.08 5.53 9.29
CA HIS A 95 -14.90 6.95 9.01
C HIS A 95 -15.00 7.28 7.53
N SER A 96 -15.55 6.38 6.74
CA SER A 96 -15.76 6.59 5.32
C SER A 96 -16.65 7.82 5.09
N ALA A 97 -16.47 8.51 3.97
CA ALA A 97 -17.21 9.74 3.71
C ALA A 97 -18.72 9.49 3.70
N ARG A 98 -19.45 10.42 4.28
CA ARG A 98 -20.92 10.31 4.41
C ARG A 98 -21.61 10.31 3.06
N SER A 99 -22.79 9.72 3.04
CA SER A 99 -23.68 9.85 1.90
C SER A 99 -24.31 11.25 1.88
N LYS A 100 -24.56 11.76 0.69
CA LYS A 100 -25.32 13.00 0.59
C LYS A 100 -26.81 12.79 0.84
N TYR A 101 -27.22 11.55 1.09
CA TYR A 101 -28.63 11.22 1.30
C TYR A 101 -28.96 11.04 2.78
N GLY A 102 -28.14 11.60 3.66
CA GLY A 102 -28.54 11.74 5.06
C GLY A 102 -28.12 10.61 5.97
N PHE A 103 -27.10 9.86 5.63
CA PHE A 103 -26.55 8.86 6.54
C PHE A 103 -25.07 8.74 6.36
N GLY A 104 -24.40 8.21 7.36
CA GLY A 104 -22.97 8.05 7.32
C GLY A 104 -22.55 6.60 7.48
N ALA A 105 -21.23 6.40 7.56
CA ALA A 105 -20.70 5.05 7.67
C ALA A 105 -21.17 4.35 8.92
N LYS A 106 -21.34 5.05 10.02
CA LYS A 106 -21.82 4.40 11.25
C LYS A 106 -23.21 3.82 11.06
N GLU A 107 -24.10 4.55 10.39
CA GLU A 107 -25.43 4.03 10.08
C GLU A 107 -25.37 2.83 9.16
N VAL A 108 -24.45 2.85 8.18
CA VAL A 108 -24.26 1.70 7.30
C VAL A 108 -23.80 0.48 8.11
N ARG A 109 -22.80 0.67 8.94
CA ARG A 109 -22.27 -0.45 9.71
C ARG A 109 -23.27 -1.00 10.72
N SER A 110 -24.15 -0.15 11.26
CA SER A 110 -25.16 -0.59 12.22
C SER A 110 -26.46 -1.03 11.54
N LEU A 111 -26.49 -1.01 10.21
CA LEU A 111 -27.64 -1.49 9.45
C LEU A 111 -28.90 -0.69 9.72
N SER A 112 -28.75 0.64 9.85
CA SER A 112 -29.92 1.47 10.10
C SER A 112 -30.88 1.40 8.92
N GLY A 113 -32.19 1.52 9.21
CA GLY A 113 -33.19 1.38 8.17
C GLY A 113 -33.02 2.40 7.04
N ARG A 114 -32.68 3.64 7.38
CA ARG A 114 -32.49 4.67 6.37
C ARG A 114 -31.38 4.30 5.41
N ALA A 115 -30.23 3.89 5.95
CA ALA A 115 -29.11 3.52 5.11
C ALA A 115 -29.43 2.29 4.26
N ILE A 116 -30.00 1.26 4.88
CA ILE A 116 -30.31 0.02 4.18
C ILE A 116 -31.29 0.27 3.05
N ASN A 117 -32.34 1.05 3.30
CA ASN A 117 -33.34 1.31 2.27
C ASN A 117 -32.74 2.07 1.10
N HIS A 118 -31.88 3.03 1.39
CA HIS A 118 -31.23 3.77 0.32
C HIS A 118 -30.32 2.86 -0.51
N ILE A 119 -29.52 2.03 0.17
CA ILE A 119 -28.60 1.14 -0.55
C ILE A 119 -29.38 0.18 -1.44
N LYS A 120 -30.51 -0.35 -0.92
CA LYS A 120 -31.36 -1.21 -1.76
C LYS A 120 -31.87 -0.46 -2.99
N SER A 121 -32.21 0.81 -2.83
CA SER A 121 -32.69 1.58 -3.99
C SER A 121 -31.57 1.82 -5.00
N VAL A 122 -30.34 2.03 -4.55
CA VAL A 122 -29.20 2.17 -5.45
C VAL A 122 -28.96 0.87 -6.21
N TRP A 123 -29.05 -0.26 -5.51
CA TRP A 123 -28.86 -1.56 -6.17
C TRP A 123 -29.91 -1.79 -7.25
N GLU A 124 -31.19 -1.53 -6.93
CA GLU A 124 -32.24 -1.68 -7.93
C GLU A 124 -32.04 -0.77 -9.13
N ASP A 125 -31.59 0.47 -8.86
CA ASP A 125 -31.31 1.41 -9.94
C ASP A 125 -30.19 0.85 -10.86
N LEU A 126 -29.16 0.25 -10.27
CA LEU A 126 -28.10 -0.37 -11.08
C LEU A 126 -28.66 -1.48 -11.97
N LEU A 127 -29.55 -2.30 -11.43
CA LEU A 127 -30.11 -3.39 -12.21
C LEU A 127 -31.03 -2.90 -13.33
N GLU A 128 -31.68 -1.76 -13.13
CA GLU A 128 -32.66 -1.26 -14.10
C GLU A 128 -32.07 -0.32 -15.13
N ASP A 129 -31.00 0.42 -14.79
CA ASP A 129 -30.45 1.44 -15.64
C ASP A 129 -28.96 1.19 -15.81
N SER A 130 -28.53 0.94 -17.03
CA SER A 130 -27.12 0.68 -17.32
C SER A 130 -26.44 1.82 -18.07
N GLN A 131 -27.07 3.00 -18.16
CA GLN A 131 -26.57 4.04 -19.04
C GLN A 131 -26.31 5.39 -18.37
N THR A 132 -27.09 5.76 -17.37
CA THR A 132 -26.98 7.11 -16.78
C THR A 132 -25.69 7.23 -15.98
N PRO A 133 -24.80 8.17 -16.31
CA PRO A 133 -23.56 8.31 -15.55
C PRO A 133 -23.80 8.59 -14.08
N ILE A 134 -23.00 7.97 -13.24
CA ILE A 134 -23.08 8.14 -11.79
C ILE A 134 -22.14 9.27 -11.40
N PRO A 135 -22.62 10.31 -10.73
CA PRO A 135 -21.74 11.41 -10.34
C PRO A 135 -20.73 10.98 -9.28
N THR A 136 -19.58 11.64 -9.31
CA THR A 136 -18.51 11.42 -8.36
C THR A 136 -18.13 12.73 -7.69
N THR A 137 -17.44 12.62 -6.57
CA THR A 137 -16.83 13.76 -5.89
C THR A 137 -15.34 13.74 -6.16
N ILE A 138 -14.77 14.91 -6.44
CA ILE A 138 -13.33 15.05 -6.61
C ILE A 138 -12.76 15.89 -5.48
N MET A 139 -11.68 15.39 -4.87
CA MET A 139 -11.04 16.03 -3.71
C MET A 139 -9.53 16.00 -3.91
N ALA A 140 -8.85 16.92 -3.25
CA ALA A 140 -7.39 16.92 -3.19
C ALA A 140 -6.94 16.15 -1.96
N LYS A 141 -5.99 15.23 -2.12
CA LYS A 141 -5.45 14.48 -0.99
C LYS A 141 -4.48 15.35 -0.19
N ASN A 142 -4.57 15.23 1.13
CA ASN A 142 -3.65 15.90 2.03
C ASN A 142 -2.55 14.90 2.43
N GLU A 143 -1.39 15.02 1.79
CA GLU A 143 -0.27 14.12 2.01
C GLU A 143 0.98 14.90 2.41
N VAL A 144 1.77 14.34 3.32
CA VAL A 144 2.95 14.99 3.89
C VAL A 144 4.20 14.53 3.15
N PHE A 145 5.03 15.49 2.78
CA PHE A 145 6.31 15.25 2.08
C PHE A 145 7.36 16.23 2.57
N CYS A 146 8.61 15.93 2.23
CA CYS A 146 9.73 16.86 2.37
C CYS A 146 9.94 17.56 1.02
N VAL A 147 10.27 18.84 1.06
CA VAL A 147 10.54 19.57 -0.20
C VAL A 147 11.70 18.90 -0.93
N ASP A 148 11.66 18.94 -2.25
CA ASP A 148 12.70 18.35 -3.10
C ASP A 148 13.07 19.37 -4.17
N PRO A 149 14.10 20.20 -3.91
CA PRO A 149 14.46 21.23 -4.88
C PRO A 149 14.86 20.68 -6.25
N THR A 150 15.36 19.44 -6.30
CA THR A 150 15.76 18.86 -7.58
C THR A 150 14.58 18.52 -8.46
N LYS A 151 13.37 18.47 -7.89
CA LYS A 151 12.16 18.15 -8.64
C LYS A 151 11.15 19.29 -8.63
N GLY A 152 11.62 20.51 -8.50
CA GLY A 152 10.75 21.66 -8.57
C GLY A 152 10.13 22.09 -7.26
N GLY A 153 10.57 21.52 -6.15
CA GLY A 153 10.15 21.94 -4.83
C GLY A 153 9.04 21.12 -4.25
N LYS A 154 7.80 21.60 -4.36
CA LYS A 154 6.65 20.94 -3.73
C LYS A 154 5.81 20.23 -4.76
N LYS A 155 5.32 19.05 -4.38
CA LYS A 155 4.40 18.29 -5.23
C LYS A 155 3.00 18.90 -5.15
N PRO A 156 2.27 18.93 -6.27
CA PRO A 156 0.85 19.30 -6.16
C PRO A 156 0.06 18.14 -5.57
N ALA A 157 -1.05 18.45 -4.94
CA ALA A 157 -1.88 17.43 -4.30
C ALA A 157 -2.37 16.41 -5.32
N ARG A 158 -2.33 15.13 -4.96
CA ARG A 158 -2.99 14.11 -5.78
C ARG A 158 -4.48 14.27 -5.64
N LEU A 159 -5.22 13.86 -6.68
CA LEU A 159 -6.67 13.99 -6.69
C LEU A 159 -7.30 12.63 -6.43
N ILE A 160 -8.40 12.63 -5.69
CA ILE A 160 -9.17 11.40 -5.50
C ILE A 160 -10.59 11.63 -5.97
N VAL A 161 -11.11 10.64 -6.71
CA VAL A 161 -12.44 10.70 -7.32
C VAL A 161 -13.21 9.47 -6.85
N TYR A 162 -14.36 9.66 -6.22
CA TYR A 162 -15.10 8.56 -5.62
C TYR A 162 -16.60 8.81 -5.68
N PRO A 163 -17.42 7.74 -5.75
CA PRO A 163 -18.87 7.88 -5.77
C PRO A 163 -19.44 7.95 -4.36
N ASP A 164 -20.72 8.24 -4.27
CA ASP A 164 -21.44 8.31 -3.01
C ASP A 164 -21.33 6.99 -2.23
N LEU A 165 -21.50 7.10 -0.91
CA LEU A 165 -21.37 5.95 -0.01
C LEU A 165 -22.29 4.80 -0.40
N GLY A 166 -23.55 5.08 -0.78
CA GLY A 166 -24.45 4.00 -1.19
C GLY A 166 -23.92 3.22 -2.37
N VAL A 167 -23.33 3.92 -3.35
CA VAL A 167 -22.73 3.25 -4.49
C VAL A 167 -21.52 2.42 -4.05
N ARG A 168 -20.70 2.93 -3.14
CA ARG A 168 -19.54 2.18 -2.68
C ARG A 168 -19.94 0.86 -2.00
N VAL A 169 -21.05 0.86 -1.26
CA VAL A 169 -21.55 -0.40 -0.69
C VAL A 169 -21.99 -1.35 -1.80
N CYS A 170 -22.69 -0.83 -2.82
CA CYS A 170 -23.13 -1.68 -3.92
C CYS A 170 -21.95 -2.25 -4.72
N GLU A 171 -20.87 -1.47 -4.88
CA GLU A 171 -19.67 -2.02 -5.51
C GLU A 171 -19.16 -3.25 -4.76
N LYS A 172 -19.16 -3.18 -3.43
CA LYS A 172 -18.72 -4.32 -2.61
C LYS A 172 -19.63 -5.53 -2.82
N MET A 173 -20.94 -5.31 -2.90
CA MET A 173 -21.88 -6.41 -3.14
C MET A 173 -21.57 -7.11 -4.45
N ALA A 174 -21.30 -6.32 -5.51
CA ALA A 174 -21.13 -6.88 -6.84
C ALA A 174 -19.75 -7.48 -7.08
N LEU A 175 -18.71 -6.88 -6.54
CA LEU A 175 -17.35 -7.16 -7.01
C LEU A 175 -16.36 -7.57 -5.92
N TYR A 176 -16.69 -7.45 -4.64
CA TYR A 176 -15.68 -7.73 -3.61
C TYR A 176 -15.12 -9.15 -3.72
N ASP A 177 -15.98 -10.14 -3.93
CA ASP A 177 -15.50 -11.52 -4.00
C ASP A 177 -14.54 -11.70 -5.18
N ILE A 178 -14.84 -11.04 -6.31
CA ILE A 178 -13.93 -11.08 -7.46
C ILE A 178 -12.58 -10.49 -7.08
N THR A 179 -12.56 -9.37 -6.35
CA THR A 179 -11.28 -8.75 -5.99
C THR A 179 -10.43 -9.67 -5.12
N GLN A 180 -11.04 -10.60 -4.42
CA GLN A 180 -10.31 -11.51 -3.54
C GLN A 180 -9.81 -12.77 -4.26
N LYS A 181 -10.30 -13.05 -5.45
CA LYS A 181 -9.97 -14.28 -6.15
C LYS A 181 -9.28 -14.07 -7.49
N LEU A 182 -9.71 -13.07 -8.23
CA LEU A 182 -9.29 -12.93 -9.62
C LEU A 182 -7.83 -12.56 -9.80
N PRO A 183 -7.27 -11.62 -9.04
CA PRO A 183 -5.89 -11.20 -9.35
C PRO A 183 -4.89 -12.35 -9.31
N GLN A 184 -4.91 -13.16 -8.26
CA GLN A 184 -3.97 -14.26 -8.20
C GLN A 184 -4.28 -15.32 -9.25
N ALA A 185 -5.56 -15.52 -9.56
CA ALA A 185 -5.92 -16.52 -10.56
C ALA A 185 -5.34 -16.19 -11.93
N VAL A 186 -5.29 -14.90 -12.30
CA VAL A 186 -4.83 -14.52 -13.65
C VAL A 186 -3.36 -14.14 -13.68
N MET A 187 -2.77 -13.73 -12.56
CA MET A 187 -1.38 -13.27 -12.52
C MET A 187 -0.46 -14.21 -11.76
N GLY A 188 -1.03 -15.12 -10.98
CA GLY A 188 -0.23 -16.06 -10.21
C GLY A 188 0.75 -15.38 -9.30
N ALA A 189 1.99 -15.83 -9.34
CA ALA A 189 3.04 -15.31 -8.47
C ALA A 189 3.40 -13.86 -8.75
N SER A 190 3.02 -13.33 -9.92
CA SER A 190 3.33 -11.94 -10.28
C SER A 190 2.42 -10.93 -9.57
N TYR A 191 1.36 -11.37 -8.92
CA TYR A 191 0.47 -10.49 -8.18
C TYR A 191 1.16 -10.06 -6.88
N GLY A 192 1.59 -8.81 -6.81
CA GLY A 192 2.47 -8.39 -5.74
C GLY A 192 1.78 -8.14 -4.40
N PHE A 193 0.48 -7.86 -4.40
CA PHE A 193 -0.20 -7.57 -3.13
C PHE A 193 -0.37 -8.79 -2.24
N GLN A 194 -0.06 -9.98 -2.72
CA GLN A 194 -0.15 -11.18 -1.89
C GLN A 194 1.02 -11.35 -0.93
N TYR A 195 2.05 -10.52 -1.03
CA TYR A 195 3.30 -10.73 -0.30
C TYR A 195 3.48 -9.76 0.85
N SER A 196 3.96 -10.26 1.99
CA SER A 196 4.53 -9.42 3.04
C SER A 196 5.87 -8.84 2.55
N PRO A 197 6.45 -7.88 3.26
CA PRO A 197 7.78 -7.39 2.85
C PRO A 197 8.82 -8.51 2.75
N ALA A 198 8.85 -9.43 3.70
CA ALA A 198 9.81 -10.54 3.64
C ALA A 198 9.53 -11.46 2.46
N GLN A 199 8.26 -11.73 2.19
CA GLN A 199 7.90 -12.57 1.05
C GLN A 199 8.19 -11.88 -0.28
N ARG A 200 8.03 -10.56 -0.34
CA ARG A 200 8.39 -9.80 -1.53
C ARG A 200 9.89 -9.90 -1.80
N VAL A 201 10.71 -9.78 -0.74
CA VAL A 201 12.15 -9.96 -0.88
C VAL A 201 12.46 -11.35 -1.41
N GLU A 202 11.81 -12.36 -0.84
CA GLU A 202 12.03 -13.74 -1.28
C GLU A 202 11.70 -13.91 -2.76
N PHE A 203 10.58 -13.34 -3.21
CA PHE A 203 10.21 -13.42 -4.62
C PHE A 203 11.27 -12.78 -5.51
N LEU A 204 11.74 -11.58 -5.13
CA LEU A 204 12.71 -10.86 -5.94
C LEU A 204 14.06 -11.58 -5.98
N LEU A 205 14.48 -12.14 -4.84
CA LEU A 205 15.73 -12.91 -4.80
C LEU A 205 15.64 -14.16 -5.65
N LYS A 206 14.53 -14.86 -5.61
CA LYS A 206 14.35 -16.06 -6.43
C LYS A 206 14.34 -15.73 -7.91
N ALA A 207 13.64 -14.65 -8.27
CA ALA A 207 13.61 -14.23 -9.66
C ALA A 207 15.03 -13.86 -10.15
N TRP A 208 15.77 -13.16 -9.32
CA TRP A 208 17.15 -12.77 -9.66
C TRP A 208 18.05 -13.98 -9.82
N ALA A 209 17.97 -14.91 -8.88
CA ALA A 209 18.81 -16.11 -8.90
C ALA A 209 18.45 -17.08 -10.02
N ASP A 210 17.21 -17.01 -10.51
CA ASP A 210 16.75 -17.88 -11.59
C ASP A 210 17.41 -17.56 -12.93
N LYS A 211 17.95 -16.36 -13.07
CA LYS A 211 18.53 -15.95 -14.34
C LYS A 211 20.03 -16.26 -14.33
N LYS A 212 20.55 -16.67 -15.48
CA LYS A 212 21.98 -16.90 -15.59
C LYS A 212 22.76 -15.60 -15.48
N ASP A 213 22.23 -14.56 -16.10
CA ASP A 213 22.85 -13.24 -16.10
C ASP A 213 21.71 -12.25 -15.91
N PRO A 214 21.33 -11.95 -14.67
CA PRO A 214 20.12 -11.19 -14.44
C PRO A 214 20.24 -9.72 -14.79
N MET A 215 19.13 -9.17 -15.26
CA MET A 215 18.95 -7.75 -15.48
C MET A 215 17.54 -7.42 -14.98
N GLY A 216 17.38 -6.25 -14.36
CA GLY A 216 16.06 -5.85 -13.92
C GLY A 216 15.82 -4.37 -14.14
N PHE A 217 14.54 -4.01 -14.16
CA PHE A 217 14.15 -2.60 -14.24
C PHE A 217 12.79 -2.41 -13.62
N SER A 218 12.55 -1.19 -13.13
CA SER A 218 11.22 -0.76 -12.75
C SER A 218 10.69 0.15 -13.85
N TYR A 219 9.38 0.10 -14.06
CA TYR A 219 8.74 0.95 -15.06
C TYR A 219 7.73 1.86 -14.38
N ASP A 220 7.89 3.15 -14.59
CA ASP A 220 7.05 4.19 -13.98
C ASP A 220 6.17 4.78 -15.06
N THR A 221 4.89 4.40 -15.07
CA THR A 221 3.93 4.99 -16.00
C THR A 221 3.57 6.38 -15.50
N ARG A 222 3.63 7.35 -16.40
CA ARG A 222 3.26 8.72 -16.06
C ARG A 222 1.76 8.81 -15.83
N CYS A 223 1.36 9.19 -14.61
CA CYS A 223 -0.07 9.39 -14.29
C CYS A 223 -0.92 8.20 -14.74
N PHE A 224 -0.65 7.04 -14.17
CA PHE A 224 -1.25 5.80 -14.67
C PHE A 224 -2.76 5.89 -14.80
N ASP A 225 -3.46 6.39 -13.74
CA ASP A 225 -4.92 6.45 -13.79
C ASP A 225 -5.42 7.18 -15.03
N SER A 226 -4.74 8.28 -15.40
CA SER A 226 -5.14 9.07 -16.55
C SER A 226 -4.84 8.39 -17.88
N THR A 227 -3.91 7.42 -17.89
CA THR A 227 -3.60 6.68 -19.12
C THR A 227 -4.60 5.57 -19.40
N VAL A 228 -5.40 5.19 -18.41
CA VAL A 228 -6.35 4.10 -18.56
C VAL A 228 -7.53 4.60 -19.38
N THR A 229 -7.74 4.00 -20.54
CA THR A 229 -8.77 4.44 -21.47
C THR A 229 -10.11 3.78 -21.18
N GLU A 230 -11.16 4.32 -21.79
CA GLU A 230 -12.47 3.66 -21.72
C GLU A 230 -12.37 2.23 -22.26
N ARG A 231 -11.59 2.04 -23.32
CA ARG A 231 -11.38 0.70 -23.86
C ARG A 231 -10.72 -0.22 -22.83
N ASP A 232 -9.72 0.28 -22.13
CA ASP A 232 -9.08 -0.50 -21.06
C ASP A 232 -10.09 -0.93 -20.01
N ILE A 233 -10.96 -0.02 -19.60
CA ILE A 233 -11.91 -0.31 -18.54
C ILE A 233 -12.95 -1.33 -19.00
N ARG A 234 -13.39 -1.23 -20.26
CA ARG A 234 -14.29 -2.24 -20.80
C ARG A 234 -13.59 -3.58 -20.97
N THR A 235 -12.30 -3.57 -21.30
CA THR A 235 -11.54 -4.82 -21.35
C THR A 235 -11.48 -5.46 -19.97
N GLU A 236 -11.28 -4.65 -18.91
CA GLU A 236 -11.35 -5.17 -17.55
C GLU A 236 -12.70 -5.84 -17.29
N GLU A 237 -13.78 -5.19 -17.68
CA GLU A 237 -15.09 -5.81 -17.49
C GLU A 237 -15.17 -7.14 -18.20
N SER A 238 -14.62 -7.24 -19.40
CA SER A 238 -14.66 -8.52 -20.13
C SER A 238 -13.93 -9.63 -19.37
N ILE A 239 -12.88 -9.26 -18.62
CA ILE A 239 -12.18 -10.24 -17.78
C ILE A 239 -13.05 -10.63 -16.58
N TYR A 240 -13.68 -9.66 -15.92
CA TYR A 240 -14.58 -9.97 -14.81
C TYR A 240 -15.72 -10.86 -15.26
N GLN A 241 -16.29 -10.56 -16.45
CA GLN A 241 -17.41 -11.34 -16.98
C GLN A 241 -17.00 -12.73 -17.44
N ALA A 242 -15.70 -12.97 -17.62
CA ALA A 242 -15.23 -14.31 -17.94
C ALA A 242 -15.34 -15.26 -16.75
N CYS A 243 -15.44 -14.73 -15.53
CA CYS A 243 -15.67 -15.55 -14.34
C CYS A 243 -17.07 -16.17 -14.38
N SER A 244 -17.25 -17.23 -13.60
CA SER A 244 -18.58 -17.79 -13.37
C SER A 244 -19.27 -16.94 -12.32
N LEU A 245 -20.38 -16.31 -12.66
CA LEU A 245 -21.04 -15.31 -11.82
C LEU A 245 -22.54 -15.50 -11.86
N PRO A 246 -23.24 -15.15 -10.74
CA PRO A 246 -24.70 -15.06 -10.80
C PRO A 246 -25.13 -13.97 -11.78
N GLU A 247 -26.29 -14.17 -12.38
CA GLU A 247 -26.75 -13.22 -13.40
C GLU A 247 -26.93 -11.81 -12.86
N GLU A 248 -27.39 -11.69 -11.62
CA GLU A 248 -27.56 -10.37 -11.01
C GLU A 248 -26.23 -9.67 -10.87
N ALA A 249 -25.15 -10.41 -10.55
CA ALA A 249 -23.81 -9.83 -10.50
C ALA A 249 -23.38 -9.35 -11.87
N ARG A 250 -23.63 -10.13 -12.91
CA ARG A 250 -23.27 -9.70 -14.27
C ARG A 250 -23.92 -8.37 -14.63
N THR A 251 -25.20 -8.24 -14.30
CA THR A 251 -25.94 -7.02 -14.61
C THR A 251 -25.36 -5.84 -13.84
N ALA A 252 -25.12 -6.02 -12.53
CA ALA A 252 -24.58 -4.94 -11.71
C ALA A 252 -23.18 -4.52 -12.16
N ILE A 253 -22.34 -5.49 -12.50
CA ILE A 253 -20.97 -5.20 -12.95
C ILE A 253 -21.01 -4.41 -14.26
N HIS A 254 -21.86 -4.83 -15.20
CA HIS A 254 -21.97 -4.10 -16.44
C HIS A 254 -22.46 -2.68 -16.22
N SER A 255 -23.45 -2.51 -15.35
CA SER A 255 -23.98 -1.20 -15.04
C SER A 255 -22.92 -0.32 -14.40
N LEU A 256 -22.20 -0.84 -13.40
CA LEU A 256 -21.12 -0.09 -12.75
C LEU A 256 -20.03 0.28 -13.76
N THR A 257 -19.70 -0.62 -14.67
CA THR A 257 -18.70 -0.32 -15.69
C THR A 257 -19.14 0.85 -16.56
N GLU A 258 -20.34 0.76 -17.13
CA GLU A 258 -20.77 1.77 -18.08
C GLU A 258 -21.15 3.10 -17.44
N ARG A 259 -21.65 3.06 -16.21
CA ARG A 259 -22.15 4.26 -15.55
C ARG A 259 -21.12 4.95 -14.65
N LEU A 260 -20.12 4.20 -14.19
CA LEU A 260 -19.16 4.73 -13.21
C LEU A 260 -17.72 4.54 -13.64
N TYR A 261 -17.33 3.30 -13.99
CA TYR A 261 -15.90 3.03 -14.16
C TYR A 261 -15.32 3.66 -15.41
N VAL A 262 -16.05 3.68 -16.51
CA VAL A 262 -15.52 4.27 -17.76
C VAL A 262 -15.40 5.79 -17.69
N GLY A 263 -16.18 6.43 -16.84
CA GLY A 263 -16.14 7.87 -16.72
C GLY A 263 -17.40 8.42 -16.09
N GLY A 264 -17.46 9.73 -16.03
CA GLY A 264 -18.63 10.41 -15.50
C GLY A 264 -18.31 11.78 -14.95
N PRO A 265 -19.33 12.50 -14.50
CA PRO A 265 -19.14 13.87 -14.01
C PRO A 265 -18.48 13.88 -12.63
N MET A 266 -17.70 14.93 -12.39
CA MET A 266 -16.99 15.13 -11.12
C MET A 266 -17.46 16.43 -10.49
N LEU A 267 -17.92 16.34 -9.24
CA LEU A 267 -18.41 17.48 -8.48
C LEU A 267 -17.45 17.79 -7.34
N ASN A 268 -17.31 19.06 -7.00
CA ASN A 268 -16.49 19.42 -5.85
C ASN A 268 -17.27 19.21 -4.55
N SER A 269 -16.65 19.55 -3.42
CA SER A 269 -17.28 19.33 -2.12
C SER A 269 -18.53 20.19 -1.91
N LYS A 270 -18.72 21.20 -2.74
CA LYS A 270 -19.93 22.04 -2.69
C LYS A 270 -20.99 21.62 -3.69
N GLY A 271 -20.77 20.54 -4.41
CA GLY A 271 -21.73 20.04 -5.39
C GLY A 271 -21.67 20.71 -6.75
N GLN A 272 -20.63 21.46 -7.02
CA GLN A 272 -20.47 22.11 -8.32
C GLN A 272 -19.69 21.21 -9.26
N UNK A 273 -19.85 20.85 -10.60
CA UNK A 273 -19.33 20.22 -11.56
C UNK A 273 -18.17 20.80 -11.85
N CYS A 274 -17.25 20.15 -11.52
CA CYS A 274 -15.87 20.54 -11.81
C CYS A 274 -15.39 20.06 -13.16
N GLY A 275 -15.88 18.93 -13.61
CA GLY A 275 -15.39 18.39 -14.87
C GLY A 275 -15.98 17.04 -15.19
N TYR A 276 -15.42 16.42 -16.21
CA TYR A 276 -15.82 15.10 -16.67
C TYR A 276 -14.58 14.22 -16.82
N ARG A 277 -14.66 12.99 -16.33
CA ARG A 277 -13.56 12.03 -16.36
C ARG A 277 -13.84 10.98 -17.43
N ARG A 278 -12.77 10.54 -18.16
CA ARG A 278 -12.84 9.45 -19.14
C ARG A 278 -11.72 8.46 -18.91
N CYS A 279 -11.35 8.28 -17.66
CA CYS A 279 -10.24 7.43 -17.26
C CYS A 279 -10.55 6.84 -15.91
N ARG A 280 -9.56 6.17 -15.34
CA ARG A 280 -9.72 5.52 -14.03
C ARG A 280 -10.06 6.52 -12.94
N ALA A 281 -11.13 6.24 -12.18
CA ALA A 281 -11.36 6.93 -10.94
C ALA A 281 -10.45 6.33 -9.88
N SER A 282 -9.83 7.19 -9.07
CA SER A 282 -8.87 6.69 -8.10
C SER A 282 -9.51 6.05 -6.86
N GLY A 283 -10.80 6.34 -6.62
CA GLY A 283 -11.48 5.89 -5.41
C GLY A 283 -12.67 4.97 -5.65
N VAL A 284 -12.56 4.03 -6.58
CA VAL A 284 -13.58 3.01 -6.76
C VAL A 284 -13.00 1.65 -6.36
N LEU A 285 -13.87 0.70 -6.12
CA LEU A 285 -13.45 -0.61 -5.62
C LEU A 285 -12.49 -1.31 -6.58
N THR A 286 -12.65 -1.11 -7.87
CA THR A 286 -11.83 -1.81 -8.85
C THR A 286 -10.52 -1.11 -9.19
N THR A 287 -10.21 0.02 -8.56
CA THR A 287 -9.00 0.76 -8.92
C THR A 287 -7.74 -0.11 -8.75
N SER A 288 -7.58 -0.73 -7.59
CA SER A 288 -6.37 -1.53 -7.35
C SER A 288 -6.31 -2.75 -8.26
N MET A 289 -7.39 -3.52 -8.29
CA MET A 289 -7.43 -4.73 -9.12
C MET A 289 -7.32 -4.38 -10.60
N GLY A 290 -8.08 -3.40 -11.03
CA GLY A 290 -8.08 -3.01 -12.44
C GLY A 290 -6.74 -2.47 -12.89
N ASN A 291 -6.11 -1.59 -12.08
CA ASN A 291 -4.78 -1.10 -12.42
C ASN A 291 -3.77 -2.22 -12.46
N THR A 292 -3.84 -3.15 -11.49
CA THR A 292 -2.89 -4.25 -11.44
C THR A 292 -3.00 -5.13 -12.67
N ILE A 293 -4.21 -5.55 -13.03
CA ILE A 293 -4.40 -6.43 -14.17
C ILE A 293 -4.05 -5.70 -15.47
N THR A 294 -4.48 -4.44 -15.61
CA THR A 294 -4.20 -3.68 -16.82
C THR A 294 -2.71 -3.44 -17.00
N CYS A 295 -2.01 -3.09 -15.93
CA CYS A 295 -0.56 -2.93 -15.98
C CYS A 295 0.12 -4.25 -16.38
N TYR A 296 -0.34 -5.35 -15.79
CA TYR A 296 0.22 -6.67 -16.09
C TYR A 296 0.04 -7.05 -17.57
N VAL A 297 -1.18 -6.86 -18.09
CA VAL A 297 -1.45 -7.23 -19.48
C VAL A 297 -0.58 -6.41 -20.43
N LYS A 298 -0.55 -5.10 -20.24
CA LYS A 298 0.26 -4.23 -21.10
C LYS A 298 1.73 -4.57 -21.00
N ALA A 299 2.22 -4.78 -19.78
CA ALA A 299 3.65 -5.04 -19.57
C ALA A 299 4.06 -6.39 -20.14
N LEU A 300 3.24 -7.41 -19.96
CA LEU A 300 3.58 -8.73 -20.52
C LEU A 300 3.60 -8.69 -22.03
N ALA A 301 2.60 -8.02 -22.64
CA ALA A 301 2.58 -7.84 -24.08
C ALA A 301 3.79 -7.03 -24.56
N ALA A 302 4.16 -6.00 -23.80
CA ALA A 302 5.33 -5.19 -24.19
C ALA A 302 6.62 -5.97 -24.08
N CYS A 303 6.75 -6.86 -23.09
CA CYS A 303 7.92 -7.74 -23.01
C CYS A 303 8.02 -8.61 -24.27
N LYS A 304 6.89 -9.16 -24.71
CA LYS A 304 6.89 -9.96 -25.93
C LYS A 304 7.24 -9.13 -27.14
N ALA A 305 6.68 -7.94 -27.25
CA ALA A 305 6.96 -7.08 -28.39
C ALA A 305 8.41 -6.63 -28.44
N ALA A 306 9.04 -6.49 -27.27
CA ALA A 306 10.40 -6.01 -27.18
C ALA A 306 11.45 -7.11 -27.21
N GLY A 307 11.03 -8.37 -27.16
CA GLY A 307 11.99 -9.46 -27.14
C GLY A 307 12.73 -9.62 -25.83
N ILE A 308 12.11 -9.19 -24.71
CA ILE A 308 12.71 -9.39 -23.40
C ILE A 308 12.66 -10.87 -23.06
N VAL A 309 13.79 -11.43 -22.62
CA VAL A 309 13.96 -12.87 -22.50
C VAL A 309 13.68 -13.34 -21.09
N ALA A 310 12.78 -14.31 -20.96
CA ALA A 310 12.44 -14.94 -19.68
C ALA A 310 12.07 -13.94 -18.61
N PRO A 311 11.13 -13.02 -18.89
CA PRO A 311 10.79 -12.01 -17.89
C PRO A 311 10.02 -12.61 -16.73
N THR A 312 10.35 -12.15 -15.52
CA THR A 312 9.57 -12.39 -14.33
C THR A 312 9.08 -11.03 -13.86
N MET A 313 7.77 -10.85 -13.73
CA MET A 313 7.20 -9.57 -13.37
C MET A 313 6.60 -9.60 -11.99
N LEU A 314 6.62 -8.46 -11.32
CA LEU A 314 5.94 -8.27 -10.06
C LEU A 314 5.17 -6.97 -10.16
N VAL A 315 3.85 -7.05 -9.98
CA VAL A 315 2.96 -5.92 -10.26
C VAL A 315 2.07 -5.65 -9.05
N CYS A 316 2.02 -4.38 -8.63
CA CYS A 316 1.15 -3.90 -7.56
C CYS A 316 0.52 -2.60 -8.05
N GLY A 317 -0.75 -2.65 -8.48
CA GLY A 317 -1.34 -1.45 -9.06
C GLY A 317 -0.56 -1.02 -10.29
N ASP A 318 -0.18 0.24 -10.31
CA ASP A 318 0.64 0.77 -11.43
C ASP A 318 2.13 0.52 -11.25
N ASP A 319 2.53 -0.10 -10.17
CA ASP A 319 3.95 -0.30 -9.87
C ASP A 319 4.41 -1.62 -10.48
N LEU A 320 5.49 -1.56 -11.25
CA LEU A 320 5.95 -2.70 -12.04
C LEU A 320 7.46 -2.86 -11.91
N VAL A 321 7.90 -4.08 -11.64
CA VAL A 321 9.31 -4.45 -11.75
C VAL A 321 9.39 -5.69 -12.63
N VAL A 322 10.41 -5.72 -13.48
CA VAL A 322 10.68 -6.83 -14.39
C VAL A 322 12.12 -7.29 -14.19
N ILE A 323 12.30 -8.59 -14.02
CA ILE A 323 13.62 -9.20 -13.94
C ILE A 323 13.73 -10.20 -15.10
N SER A 324 14.80 -10.12 -15.89
CA SER A 324 14.92 -10.93 -17.11
C SER A 324 16.35 -11.38 -17.31
N GLU A 325 16.57 -12.20 -18.34
CA GLU A 325 17.90 -12.55 -18.77
C GLU A 325 18.52 -11.38 -19.53
N SER A 326 19.71 -10.97 -19.11
CA SER A 326 20.42 -9.93 -19.81
C SER A 326 20.93 -10.42 -21.15
N GLN A 327 20.89 -9.56 -22.15
CA GLN A 327 21.45 -9.83 -23.47
C GLN A 327 22.68 -8.96 -23.73
N GLY A 328 23.28 -8.45 -22.65
CA GLY A 328 24.35 -7.47 -22.73
C GLY A 328 23.82 -6.06 -22.66
N THR A 329 24.66 -5.14 -22.18
CA THR A 329 24.22 -3.80 -21.86
C THR A 329 23.56 -3.08 -23.02
N GLU A 330 24.16 -3.15 -24.20
CA GLU A 330 23.65 -2.44 -25.38
C GLU A 330 22.29 -3.00 -25.80
N GLU A 331 22.19 -4.32 -25.87
CA GLU A 331 20.94 -4.94 -26.27
C GLU A 331 19.86 -4.71 -25.20
N ASP A 332 20.23 -4.79 -23.92
CA ASP A 332 19.26 -4.52 -22.86
C ASP A 332 18.70 -3.11 -22.99
N GLU A 333 19.55 -2.13 -23.30
CA GLU A 333 19.08 -0.76 -23.48
C GLU A 333 18.13 -0.63 -24.67
N ARG A 334 18.46 -1.32 -25.78
CA ARG A 334 17.57 -1.32 -26.95
C ARG A 334 16.23 -1.98 -26.61
N ASN A 335 16.29 -3.09 -25.87
CA ASN A 335 15.04 -3.79 -25.50
C ASN A 335 14.18 -2.94 -24.58
N LEU A 336 14.80 -2.17 -23.67
CA LEU A 336 14.01 -1.29 -22.82
C LEU A 336 13.40 -0.14 -23.61
N ARG A 337 14.09 0.36 -24.63
CA ARG A 337 13.46 1.37 -25.50
C ARG A 337 12.27 0.76 -26.26
N ALA A 338 12.43 -0.46 -26.75
CA ALA A 338 11.31 -1.13 -27.45
C ALA A 338 10.16 -1.41 -26.51
N PHE A 339 10.46 -1.81 -25.27
CA PHE A 339 9.43 -2.02 -24.24
C PHE A 339 8.66 -0.72 -24.00
N THR A 340 9.38 0.39 -23.85
CA THR A 340 8.78 1.69 -23.62
C THR A 340 7.89 2.12 -24.79
N GLU A 341 8.36 1.86 -26.01
CA GLU A 341 7.58 2.18 -27.19
C GLU A 341 6.27 1.38 -27.22
N ALA A 342 6.35 0.08 -26.87
CA ALA A 342 5.14 -0.73 -26.84
C ALA A 342 4.18 -0.25 -25.73
N MET A 343 4.71 0.02 -24.55
CA MET A 343 3.86 0.54 -23.46
C MET A 343 3.19 1.85 -23.88
N THR A 344 3.92 2.70 -24.57
CA THR A 344 3.36 3.97 -25.03
C THR A 344 2.24 3.75 -26.04
N ARG A 345 2.44 2.80 -26.97
CA ARG A 345 1.36 2.44 -27.90
C ARG A 345 0.12 1.92 -27.16
N TYR A 346 0.33 1.16 -26.07
CA TYR A 346 -0.80 0.63 -25.29
C TYR A 346 -1.42 1.68 -24.38
N SER A 347 -0.92 2.89 -24.39
CA SER A 347 -1.35 4.01 -23.55
C SER A 347 -0.84 3.86 -22.11
N ALA A 348 0.47 3.65 -21.97
CA ALA A 348 1.15 3.65 -20.68
C ALA A 348 2.54 4.26 -20.86
N PRO A 349 2.63 5.53 -21.29
CA PRO A 349 3.95 6.13 -21.52
C PRO A 349 4.70 6.35 -20.21
N PRO A 350 6.02 6.43 -20.26
CA PRO A 350 6.80 6.51 -19.03
C PRO A 350 6.82 7.92 -18.45
N GLY A 351 6.93 8.01 -17.13
CA GLY A 351 7.35 9.24 -16.48
C GLY A 351 8.84 9.41 -16.68
N ASP A 352 9.61 8.60 -15.97
CA ASP A 352 11.06 8.53 -16.20
C ASP A 352 11.36 7.33 -17.07
N PRO A 353 12.26 7.44 -18.04
CA PRO A 353 12.60 6.28 -18.86
C PRO A 353 13.20 5.16 -18.01
N PRO A 354 12.85 3.91 -18.26
CA PRO A 354 13.44 2.83 -17.49
C PRO A 354 14.89 2.62 -17.89
N ARG A 355 15.70 2.17 -16.93
CA ARG A 355 17.11 1.85 -17.16
C ARG A 355 17.39 0.44 -16.68
N PRO A 356 18.21 -0.32 -17.40
CA PRO A 356 18.54 -1.65 -16.92
C PRO A 356 19.47 -1.57 -15.71
N GLU A 357 19.21 -2.42 -14.72
CA GLU A 357 20.03 -2.52 -13.53
C GLU A 357 20.58 -3.92 -13.41
N TYR A 358 21.78 -4.00 -12.89
CA TYR A 358 22.49 -5.27 -12.75
C TYR A 358 22.81 -5.58 -11.29
N ASP A 359 22.32 -4.74 -10.38
CA ASP A 359 22.42 -4.90 -8.94
C ASP A 359 21.02 -4.76 -8.40
N LEU A 360 20.52 -5.82 -7.77
CA LEU A 360 19.14 -5.83 -7.30
C LEU A 360 18.85 -4.68 -6.32
N GLU A 361 19.85 -4.27 -5.52
CA GLU A 361 19.69 -3.17 -4.56
C GLU A 361 19.29 -1.86 -5.24
N LEU A 362 19.67 -1.71 -6.51
CA LEU A 362 19.42 -0.45 -7.23
C LEU A 362 18.05 -0.36 -7.87
N ILE A 363 17.24 -1.40 -7.77
CA ILE A 363 15.90 -1.37 -8.36
C ILE A 363 14.90 -0.96 -7.28
N THR A 364 14.19 0.15 -7.54
CA THR A 364 13.16 0.64 -6.63
C THR A 364 11.80 0.29 -7.21
N SER A 365 10.99 -0.43 -6.44
CA SER A 365 9.60 -0.71 -6.82
C SER A 365 8.75 -0.67 -5.55
N CYS A 366 7.55 -0.15 -5.66
CA CYS A 366 6.70 0.14 -4.50
C CYS A 366 7.47 0.99 -3.50
N SER A 367 8.18 1.98 -3.99
CA SER A 367 9.01 2.90 -3.21
C SER A 367 10.08 2.20 -2.38
N SER A 368 10.39 0.94 -2.65
CA SER A 368 11.27 0.13 -1.80
C SER A 368 12.32 -0.58 -2.63
N ASN A 369 13.35 -1.05 -1.97
CA ASN A 369 14.40 -1.85 -2.62
C ASN A 369 14.90 -2.91 -1.66
N VAL A 370 15.44 -3.99 -2.24
CA VAL A 370 16.11 -5.02 -1.46
C VAL A 370 17.50 -4.51 -1.08
N SER A 371 17.90 -4.74 0.16
CA SER A 371 19.26 -4.48 0.60
C SER A 371 19.73 -5.68 1.42
N VAL A 372 20.97 -5.60 1.94
CA VAL A 372 21.56 -6.72 2.65
C VAL A 372 22.34 -6.23 3.87
N ALA A 373 22.33 -7.03 4.93
CA ALA A 373 23.12 -6.79 6.13
C ALA A 373 23.60 -8.14 6.64
N LEU A 374 24.43 -8.11 7.66
CA LEU A 374 25.04 -9.33 8.14
C LEU A 374 24.48 -9.78 9.47
N UNK A 375 24.27 -10.95 9.61
CA UNK A 375 23.96 -11.49 10.71
C UNK A 375 25.16 -11.54 11.43
N PRO A 376 25.14 -11.87 12.85
CA PRO A 376 26.35 -11.85 13.71
C PRO A 376 27.41 -12.87 13.34
N ARG A 377 27.00 -13.97 12.74
CA ARG A 377 27.97 -15.01 12.36
C ARG A 377 28.50 -14.82 10.96
N GLY A 378 28.23 -13.65 10.35
CA GLY A 378 28.78 -13.33 9.05
C GLY A 378 27.91 -13.70 7.87
N GLY A 379 26.82 -14.40 8.08
CA GLY A 379 25.90 -14.72 7.00
C GLY A 379 25.13 -13.48 6.57
N ARG A 380 24.64 -13.51 5.34
CA ARG A 380 23.88 -12.39 4.78
C ARG A 380 22.40 -12.55 5.04
N ARG A 381 21.75 -11.42 5.32
CA ARG A 381 20.30 -11.39 5.41
C ARG A 381 19.77 -10.27 4.54
N TYR A 382 18.93 -10.63 3.59
CA TYR A 382 18.32 -9.65 2.68
C TYR A 382 17.01 -9.16 3.28
N TYR A 383 16.71 -7.89 3.09
CA TYR A 383 15.53 -7.27 3.68
C TYR A 383 15.06 -6.14 2.78
N LEU A 384 13.82 -5.69 3.00
CA LEU A 384 13.24 -4.59 2.22
C LEU A 384 13.44 -3.28 2.97
N THR A 385 13.88 -2.26 2.24
CA THR A 385 14.08 -0.93 2.81
C THR A 385 13.56 0.12 1.84
N ARG A 386 13.70 1.36 2.19
CA ARG A 386 13.34 2.48 1.33
C ARG A 386 14.10 3.72 1.78
N ASP A 387 14.05 4.76 0.92
CA ASP A 387 14.54 6.08 1.33
C ASP A 387 13.68 6.55 2.50
N PRO A 388 14.27 6.93 3.64
CA PRO A 388 13.48 7.25 4.82
C PRO A 388 12.97 8.69 4.87
N THR A 389 13.22 9.51 3.86
CA THR A 389 12.86 10.93 3.92
C THR A 389 11.36 11.13 4.18
N THR A 390 10.51 10.51 3.37
CA THR A 390 9.06 10.67 3.55
C THR A 390 8.56 10.03 4.85
N PRO A 391 8.98 8.81 5.21
CA PRO A 391 8.60 8.29 6.51
C PRO A 391 8.98 9.19 7.68
N LEU A 392 10.18 9.79 7.64
CA LEU A 392 10.61 10.67 8.71
C LEU A 392 9.80 11.97 8.73
N ALA A 393 9.52 12.54 7.55
CA ALA A 393 8.69 13.73 7.49
C ALA A 393 7.30 13.47 8.07
N ARG A 394 6.71 12.33 7.70
CA ARG A 394 5.38 11.96 8.20
C ARG A 394 5.40 11.65 9.69
N ALA A 395 6.51 11.09 10.18
CA ALA A 395 6.64 10.81 11.61
C ALA A 395 6.62 12.08 12.46
N ALA A 396 6.97 13.21 11.88
CA ALA A 396 6.99 14.48 12.60
C ALA A 396 5.69 15.27 12.48
N TRP A 397 4.76 14.86 11.60
CA TRP A 397 3.56 15.66 11.34
C TRP A 397 2.51 15.40 12.42
N GLU A 398 2.32 16.36 13.28
CA GLU A 398 1.31 16.28 14.33
C GLU A 398 0.58 17.61 14.42
N THR A 399 -0.75 17.53 14.39
CA THR A 399 -1.61 18.69 14.52
C THR A 399 -2.73 18.35 15.48
N VAL A 400 -3.62 19.29 15.73
CA VAL A 400 -4.78 19.03 16.59
C VAL A 400 -5.61 17.88 16.04
N ARG A 401 -5.62 17.74 14.70
CA ARG A 401 -6.46 16.74 14.04
C ARG A 401 -5.72 15.50 13.58
N HIS A 402 -4.40 15.46 13.73
CA HIS A 402 -3.61 14.39 13.14
C HIS A 402 -2.52 13.94 14.09
N SER A 403 -2.46 12.63 14.32
CA SER A 403 -1.41 12.00 15.11
C SER A 403 -0.52 11.18 14.18
N PRO A 404 0.79 11.19 14.36
CA PRO A 404 1.69 10.39 13.52
C PRO A 404 1.81 8.93 13.96
N VAL A 405 1.06 8.50 14.97
CA VAL A 405 1.25 7.16 15.53
C VAL A 405 1.05 6.06 14.50
N ASN A 406 0.04 6.21 13.64
CA ASN A 406 -0.18 5.18 12.62
C ASN A 406 1.01 5.09 11.66
N SER A 407 1.59 6.23 11.30
CA SER A 407 2.79 6.25 10.46
C SER A 407 3.97 5.60 11.18
N TRP A 408 4.18 5.93 12.47
CA TRP A 408 5.26 5.31 13.24
C TRP A 408 5.13 3.79 13.25
N LEU A 409 3.96 3.30 13.66
CA LEU A 409 3.75 1.85 13.77
C LEU A 409 3.87 1.15 12.44
N GLY A 410 3.30 1.73 11.40
CA GLY A 410 3.36 1.12 10.08
C GLY A 410 4.78 0.92 9.60
N ASN A 411 5.60 1.96 9.74
CA ASN A 411 6.99 1.86 9.30
C ASN A 411 7.83 0.97 10.20
N ILE A 412 7.61 1.03 11.52
CA ILE A 412 8.34 0.17 12.44
C ILE A 412 8.07 -1.30 12.13
N ILE A 413 6.83 -1.64 11.83
CA ILE A 413 6.47 -3.03 11.55
C ILE A 413 6.96 -3.45 10.17
N GLN A 414 6.72 -2.63 9.14
CA GLN A 414 7.07 -3.01 7.77
C GLN A 414 8.58 -3.02 7.53
N TYR A 415 9.29 -2.07 8.12
CA TYR A 415 10.72 -1.88 7.84
C TYR A 415 11.58 -2.16 9.07
N ALA A 416 11.11 -3.04 9.94
CA ALA A 416 11.78 -3.32 11.22
C ALA A 416 13.26 -3.66 11.10
N PRO A 417 13.72 -4.38 10.05
CA PRO A 417 15.14 -4.70 9.98
C PRO A 417 16.04 -3.53 9.56
N THR A 418 15.47 -2.41 9.10
CA THR A 418 16.26 -1.32 8.54
C THR A 418 16.96 -0.51 9.63
N ILE A 419 18.12 0.06 9.27
CA ILE A 419 18.87 0.84 10.24
C ILE A 419 18.11 2.11 10.64
N TRP A 420 17.38 2.74 9.71
CA TRP A 420 16.68 3.98 10.04
C TRP A 420 15.48 3.71 10.97
N VAL A 421 14.81 2.58 10.84
CA VAL A 421 13.75 2.25 11.80
C VAL A 421 14.37 1.91 13.15
N ARG A 422 15.36 1.04 13.15
CA ARG A 422 15.93 0.56 14.41
C ARG A 422 16.56 1.69 15.22
N MET A 423 17.34 2.54 14.55
CA MET A 423 18.06 3.59 15.28
C MET A 423 17.24 4.84 15.51
N VAL A 424 16.39 5.22 14.56
CA VAL A 424 15.70 6.50 14.65
C VAL A 424 14.25 6.33 15.09
N LEU A 425 13.43 5.61 14.32
CA LEU A 425 12.00 5.57 14.63
C LEU A 425 11.71 4.84 15.93
N MET A 426 12.37 3.69 16.19
CA MET A 426 12.15 2.99 17.44
C MET A 426 12.59 3.81 18.64
N THR A 427 13.75 4.47 18.52
CA THR A 427 14.24 5.31 19.62
C THR A 427 13.26 6.43 19.91
N HIS A 428 12.84 7.14 18.87
CA HIS A 428 11.87 8.23 19.03
C HIS A 428 10.55 7.73 19.61
N PHE A 429 10.03 6.65 19.06
CA PHE A 429 8.74 6.10 19.46
C PHE A 429 8.73 5.76 20.96
N PHE A 430 9.71 4.97 21.41
CA PHE A 430 9.72 4.57 22.81
C PHE A 430 10.07 5.73 23.74
N SER A 431 10.91 6.65 23.28
CA SER A 431 11.19 7.85 24.07
C SER A 431 9.89 8.64 24.34
N ILE A 432 9.07 8.82 23.32
CA ILE A 432 7.81 9.54 23.46
C ILE A 432 6.85 8.77 24.37
N LEU A 433 6.72 7.45 24.16
CA LEU A 433 5.79 6.68 24.99
C LEU A 433 6.18 6.71 26.47
N MET A 434 7.46 6.67 26.77
CA MET A 434 7.89 6.74 28.16
C MET A 434 7.65 8.12 28.74
N ALA A 435 7.90 9.17 27.96
CA ALA A 435 7.67 10.52 28.44
C ALA A 435 6.19 10.77 28.75
N GLN A 436 5.30 10.14 27.99
CA GLN A 436 3.86 10.29 28.16
C GLN A 436 3.25 9.24 29.06
N ASP A 437 4.06 8.28 29.52
CA ASP A 437 3.58 7.19 30.36
C ASP A 437 2.47 6.39 29.67
N THR A 438 2.67 6.07 28.39
CA THR A 438 1.67 5.37 27.60
C THR A 438 2.16 4.06 27.04
N LEU A 439 3.21 3.47 27.61
CA LEU A 439 3.75 2.20 27.11
C LEU A 439 2.71 1.08 27.08
N ASP A 440 1.83 1.04 28.09
CA ASP A 440 0.86 -0.04 28.19
C ASP A 440 -0.37 0.13 27.34
N GLN A 441 -0.57 1.30 26.77
CA GLN A 441 -1.81 1.58 26.04
C GLN A 441 -1.79 0.94 24.67
N ASN A 442 -2.89 0.31 24.31
CA ASN A 442 -3.04 -0.21 22.97
C ASN A 442 -3.26 0.92 22.00
N LEU A 443 -2.64 0.80 20.83
CA LEU A 443 -2.74 1.80 19.77
C LEU A 443 -3.48 1.19 18.60
N ASN A 444 -4.37 1.97 18.00
CA ASN A 444 -5.03 1.52 16.77
C ASN A 444 -4.13 1.82 15.59
N PHE A 445 -3.99 0.83 14.74
CA PHE A 445 -3.04 0.87 13.65
C PHE A 445 -3.74 0.33 12.41
N GLU A 446 -3.68 1.08 11.33
CA GLU A 446 -4.33 0.69 10.09
C GLU A 446 -3.31 0.27 9.06
N MET A 447 -3.53 -0.88 8.42
CA MET A 447 -2.71 -1.35 7.33
C MET A 447 -3.61 -1.98 6.28
N TYR A 448 -3.56 -1.45 5.07
CA TYR A 448 -4.34 -1.95 3.93
C TYR A 448 -5.83 -2.05 4.25
N GLY A 449 -6.36 -1.07 4.97
CA GLY A 449 -7.78 -1.04 5.26
C GLY A 449 -8.21 -1.79 6.50
N ALA A 450 -7.35 -2.65 7.05
CA ALA A 450 -7.65 -3.35 8.29
C ALA A 450 -7.14 -2.54 9.48
N VAL A 451 -7.90 -2.55 10.56
CA VAL A 451 -7.49 -1.86 11.78
C VAL A 451 -7.16 -2.90 12.85
N TYR A 452 -6.02 -2.71 13.48
CA TYR A 452 -5.53 -3.62 14.52
C TYR A 452 -5.30 -2.85 15.80
N SER A 453 -5.52 -3.51 16.92
CA SER A 453 -5.18 -2.96 18.23
C SER A 453 -3.83 -3.55 18.63
N VAL A 454 -2.81 -2.72 18.73
CA VAL A 454 -1.44 -3.16 18.95
C VAL A 454 -0.89 -2.51 20.20
N SER A 455 -0.37 -3.31 21.13
CA SER A 455 0.38 -2.78 22.24
C SER A 455 1.83 -2.59 21.83
N PRO A 456 2.45 -1.44 22.14
CA PRO A 456 3.89 -1.30 21.88
C PRO A 456 4.73 -2.42 22.50
N LEU A 457 4.24 -2.98 23.60
CA LEU A 457 4.96 -4.05 24.29
C LEU A 457 4.96 -5.36 23.50
N ASP A 458 4.09 -5.48 22.50
CA ASP A 458 4.06 -6.66 21.63
C ASP A 458 5.02 -6.56 20.45
N LEU A 459 5.66 -5.41 20.25
CA LEU A 459 6.49 -5.22 19.06
C LEU A 459 7.61 -6.25 18.92
N PRO A 460 8.32 -6.65 19.99
CA PRO A 460 9.34 -7.67 19.76
C PRO A 460 8.77 -8.97 19.17
N ALA A 461 7.63 -9.44 19.69
CA ALA A 461 7.03 -10.66 19.17
C ALA A 461 6.51 -10.47 17.74
N ILE A 462 5.90 -9.32 17.46
CA ILE A 462 5.39 -9.03 16.10
C ILE A 462 6.55 -9.00 15.11
N ILE A 463 7.63 -8.33 15.45
CA ILE A 463 8.78 -8.22 14.55
C ILE A 463 9.44 -9.58 14.36
N GLU A 464 9.58 -10.35 15.42
CA GLU A 464 10.14 -11.69 15.27
C GLU A 464 9.26 -12.55 14.36
N ARG A 465 7.95 -12.47 14.54
CA ARG A 465 7.03 -13.28 13.72
C ARG A 465 7.10 -12.91 12.24
N LEU A 466 7.15 -11.61 11.95
CA LEU A 466 7.12 -11.15 10.56
C LEU A 466 8.48 -11.20 9.88
N HIS A 467 9.56 -10.93 10.61
CA HIS A 467 10.88 -10.75 10.01
C HIS A 467 11.91 -11.76 10.49
N GLY A 468 11.61 -12.46 11.57
CA GLY A 468 12.57 -13.39 12.16
C GLY A 468 13.45 -12.72 13.21
N LEU A 469 14.09 -13.56 14.00
CA LEU A 469 14.93 -13.10 15.10
C LEU A 469 16.12 -12.27 14.61
N ASP A 470 16.57 -12.53 13.37
CA ASP A 470 17.69 -11.79 12.79
C ASP A 470 17.46 -10.29 12.73
N ALA A 471 16.20 -9.86 12.67
CA ALA A 471 15.91 -8.41 12.58
C ALA A 471 16.49 -7.65 13.78
N PHE A 472 16.73 -8.31 14.89
CA PHE A 472 17.27 -7.68 16.09
C PHE A 472 18.78 -7.65 16.14
N SER A 473 19.45 -8.31 15.20
CA SER A 473 20.90 -8.50 15.30
C SER A 473 21.68 -8.15 14.04
N LEU A 474 21.02 -7.56 13.05
CA LEU A 474 21.69 -7.18 11.82
C LEU A 474 22.70 -6.05 12.08
N HIS A 475 23.80 -6.08 11.31
CA HIS A 475 24.80 -5.04 11.37
C HIS A 475 25.49 -4.95 9.99
N THR A 476 26.37 -3.98 9.83
CA THR A 476 27.15 -3.80 8.61
C THR A 476 26.24 -3.65 7.39
N TYR A 477 25.43 -2.61 7.44
CA TYR A 477 24.55 -2.25 6.33
C TYR A 477 25.40 -1.77 5.16
N THR A 478 24.84 -1.80 3.94
CA THR A 478 25.62 -1.43 2.77
C THR A 478 25.97 0.06 2.77
N PRO A 479 27.07 0.44 2.07
CA PRO A 479 27.37 1.87 1.93
C PRO A 479 26.25 2.65 1.24
N HIS A 480 25.56 2.06 0.28
CA HIS A 480 24.46 2.71 -0.40
C HIS A 480 23.35 3.06 0.61
N GLU A 481 22.99 2.10 1.48
CA GLU A 481 21.94 2.35 2.46
C GLU A 481 22.39 3.37 3.50
N LEU A 482 23.63 3.25 4.00
CA LEU A 482 24.10 4.17 5.02
C LEU A 482 24.18 5.60 4.50
N THR A 483 24.66 5.76 3.26
CA THR A 483 24.75 7.08 2.63
C THR A 483 23.36 7.71 2.49
N ARG A 484 22.39 6.90 2.06
CA ARG A 484 21.04 7.40 1.85
C ARG A 484 20.40 7.83 3.16
N VAL A 485 20.57 7.03 4.22
CA VAL A 485 20.02 7.39 5.52
C VAL A 485 20.66 8.67 6.05
N ALA A 486 21.99 8.77 5.95
CA ALA A 486 22.67 9.97 6.42
C ALA A 486 22.20 11.21 5.66
N ALA A 487 22.00 11.08 4.36
CA ALA A 487 21.52 12.21 3.56
C ALA A 487 20.12 12.64 3.97
N ALA A 488 19.24 11.68 4.26
CA ALA A 488 17.89 12.02 4.68
C ALA A 488 17.90 12.74 6.03
N LEU A 489 18.73 12.28 6.96
CA LEU A 489 18.81 12.93 8.26
C LEU A 489 19.32 14.36 8.13
N ARG A 490 20.35 14.58 7.31
CA ARG A 490 20.86 15.93 7.10
C ARG A 490 19.80 16.84 6.48
N LYS A 491 19.10 16.33 5.48
CA LYS A 491 18.09 17.11 4.78
C LYS A 491 17.00 17.61 5.73
N LEU A 492 16.61 16.79 6.69
CA LEU A 492 15.52 17.13 7.62
C LEU A 492 16.01 17.82 8.90
N GLY A 493 17.30 17.95 9.09
CA GLY A 493 17.82 18.51 10.32
C GLY A 493 17.68 17.58 11.51
N ALA A 494 17.66 16.26 11.24
CA ALA A 494 17.60 15.27 12.31
C ALA A 494 19.01 15.00 12.83
N PRO A 495 19.13 14.57 14.09
CA PRO A 495 20.45 14.20 14.60
C PRO A 495 21.08 13.08 13.78
N PRO A 496 22.41 13.03 13.70
CA PRO A 496 23.06 11.94 12.99
C PRO A 496 22.92 10.62 13.74
N LEU A 497 23.23 9.52 13.06
CA LEU A 497 23.04 8.19 13.65
C LEU A 497 23.76 8.01 14.96
N ARG A 498 24.96 8.60 15.11
CA ARG A 498 25.68 8.44 16.38
C ARG A 498 24.92 9.06 17.56
N ALA A 499 24.21 10.16 17.31
CA ALA A 499 23.42 10.79 18.36
C ALA A 499 22.22 9.91 18.71
N TRP A 500 21.61 9.27 17.71
CA TRP A 500 20.51 8.37 17.98
C TRP A 500 20.98 7.15 18.77
N LYS A 501 22.20 6.67 18.54
CA LYS A 501 22.72 5.56 19.33
C LYS A 501 22.82 5.95 20.80
N SER A 502 23.26 7.18 21.08
CA SER A 502 23.34 7.65 22.45
C SER A 502 21.94 7.72 23.08
N ARG A 503 20.96 8.26 22.36
CA ARG A 503 19.59 8.31 22.87
C ARG A 503 19.03 6.90 23.08
N ALA A 504 19.34 5.98 22.18
CA ALA A 504 18.83 4.62 22.29
C ALA A 504 19.36 3.91 23.52
N ARG A 505 20.60 4.17 23.90
CA ARG A 505 21.13 3.57 25.13
C ARG A 505 20.33 4.01 26.35
N ALA A 506 19.95 5.29 26.41
CA ALA A 506 19.14 5.80 27.50
C ALA A 506 17.74 5.20 27.48
N VAL A 507 17.14 5.10 26.29
CA VAL A 507 15.81 4.51 26.14
C VAL A 507 15.85 3.06 26.58
N ARG A 508 16.86 2.31 26.16
CA ARG A 508 17.01 0.92 26.53
C ARG A 508 17.10 0.76 28.05
N ALA A 509 17.94 1.56 28.68
CA ALA A 509 18.11 1.48 30.12
C ALA A 509 16.80 1.75 30.86
N SER A 510 16.05 2.75 30.39
CA SER A 510 14.77 3.08 30.98
C SER A 510 13.77 1.94 30.82
N LEU A 511 13.70 1.36 29.62
CA LEU A 511 12.80 0.23 29.39
C LEU A 511 13.15 -0.97 30.28
N ILE A 512 14.43 -1.25 30.42
CA ILE A 512 14.84 -2.38 31.24
C ILE A 512 14.50 -2.11 32.71
N SER A 513 14.68 -0.87 33.16
CA SER A 513 14.36 -0.56 34.55
C SER A 513 12.86 -0.66 34.85
N HIS A 514 12.01 -0.49 33.84
CA HIS A 514 10.57 -0.70 34.01
C HIS A 514 10.25 -2.17 34.31
N GLY A 515 11.08 -3.08 33.85
CA GLY A 515 10.85 -4.51 34.03
C GLY A 515 9.78 -5.08 33.12
N GLY A 516 9.50 -6.35 33.29
CA GLY A 516 8.43 -7.02 32.56
C GLY A 516 8.59 -6.95 31.05
N ARG A 517 7.48 -6.74 30.38
CA ARG A 517 7.47 -6.68 28.92
C ARG A 517 8.22 -5.46 28.36
N ALA A 518 8.26 -4.36 29.13
CA ALA A 518 9.06 -3.22 28.72
C ALA A 518 10.55 -3.57 28.67
N ALA A 519 11.02 -4.35 29.64
CA ALA A 519 12.41 -4.79 29.63
C ALA A 519 12.70 -5.67 28.42
N VAL A 520 11.75 -6.50 28.00
CA VAL A 520 11.91 -7.30 26.79
C VAL A 520 12.08 -6.39 25.58
N CYS A 521 11.27 -5.33 25.48
CA CYS A 521 11.45 -4.37 24.41
C CYS A 521 12.84 -3.79 24.40
N GLY A 522 13.34 -3.40 25.57
CA GLY A 522 14.70 -2.85 25.65
C GLY A 522 15.74 -3.85 25.22
N ARG A 523 15.63 -5.10 25.67
CA ARG A 523 16.62 -6.11 25.35
C ARG A 523 16.63 -6.48 23.87
N TYR A 524 15.47 -6.64 23.25
CA TYR A 524 15.40 -7.10 21.86
C TYR A 524 15.54 -5.95 20.87
N LEU A 525 14.77 -4.88 21.07
CA LEU A 525 14.72 -3.82 20.06
C LEU A 525 15.97 -2.94 20.08
N PHE A 526 16.65 -2.86 21.23
CA PHE A 526 17.81 -1.98 21.37
C PHE A 526 19.09 -2.72 21.70
N ASN A 527 19.14 -4.02 21.44
CA ASN A 527 20.37 -4.79 21.66
C ASN A 527 21.54 -4.21 20.85
N TRP A 528 21.23 -3.66 19.69
CA TRP A 528 22.24 -3.06 18.81
C TRP A 528 22.97 -1.88 19.48
N ALA A 529 22.34 -1.23 20.47
CA ALA A 529 22.87 0.00 21.02
C ALA A 529 23.98 -0.22 22.04
N VAL A 530 24.14 -1.42 22.53
CA VAL A 530 25.12 -1.69 23.60
C VAL A 530 26.31 -2.45 23.06
N LYS A 531 27.43 -2.29 23.74
CA LYS A 531 28.66 -2.95 23.34
C LYS A 531 28.59 -4.44 23.62
N THR A 532 28.18 -4.80 24.85
CA THR A 532 28.05 -6.20 25.24
C THR A 532 26.65 -6.66 24.89
N LYS A 533 26.53 -7.30 23.73
CA LYS A 533 25.24 -7.75 23.23
C LYS A 533 24.72 -8.95 24.00
N LEU A 534 23.42 -8.95 24.26
CA LEU A 534 22.77 -10.13 24.83
C LEU A 534 22.54 -11.14 23.72
N LYS A 535 22.57 -12.42 24.09
CA LYS A 535 22.14 -13.46 23.17
C LYS A 535 20.62 -13.51 23.22
N LEU A 536 19.98 -13.23 22.09
CA LEU A 536 18.53 -13.20 22.03
C LEU A 536 18.00 -14.55 21.62
N THR A 537 16.99 -15.02 22.34
CA THR A 537 16.37 -16.31 22.07
C THR A 537 14.95 -16.08 21.55
N PRO A 538 14.40 -17.07 20.84
CA PRO A 538 13.04 -16.90 20.32
C PRO A 538 12.05 -16.59 21.44
N LEU A 539 11.17 -15.66 21.18
CA LEU A 539 10.10 -15.33 22.13
C LEU A 539 8.98 -16.34 21.95
N PRO A 540 8.55 -17.00 23.03
CA PRO A 540 7.49 -18.01 22.87
C PRO A 540 6.22 -17.44 22.24
N GLU A 541 5.86 -16.21 22.57
CA GLU A 541 4.62 -15.64 22.06
C GLU A 541 4.70 -15.30 20.58
N ALA A 542 5.91 -15.23 20.00
CA ALA A 542 6.02 -14.88 18.58
C ALA A 542 5.39 -15.93 17.68
N ARG A 543 5.62 -17.19 17.96
CA ARG A 543 5.08 -18.25 17.10
C ARG A 543 3.58 -18.44 17.30
N LEU A 544 3.04 -17.85 18.38
CA LEU A 544 1.61 -17.96 18.66
C LEU A 544 0.79 -16.83 18.04
N LEU A 545 1.46 -15.81 17.47
CA LEU A 545 0.75 -14.72 16.84
C LEU A 545 0.17 -15.18 15.51
N ASP A 546 -1.04 -14.74 15.23
CA ASP A 546 -1.66 -14.97 13.93
C ASP A 546 -1.72 -13.66 13.18
N LEU A 547 -0.72 -13.43 12.35
CA LEU A 547 -0.62 -12.21 11.56
C LEU A 547 -0.84 -12.48 10.08
N SER A 548 -1.44 -13.63 9.76
CA SER A 548 -1.56 -14.06 8.37
C SER A 548 -2.41 -13.09 7.52
N SER A 549 -3.34 -12.38 8.13
CA SER A 549 -4.20 -11.47 7.38
C SER A 549 -3.60 -10.08 7.22
N TRP A 550 -2.48 -9.77 7.88
CA TRP A 550 -2.00 -8.40 7.92
C TRP A 550 -1.60 -7.84 6.57
N PHE A 551 -1.13 -8.68 5.65
CA PHE A 551 -0.62 -8.20 4.37
C PHE A 551 -1.44 -8.68 3.18
N THR A 552 -2.59 -9.33 3.43
CA THR A 552 -3.43 -9.81 2.33
C THR A 552 -4.78 -9.15 2.30
N VAL A 553 -5.17 -8.54 3.40
CA VAL A 553 -6.48 -7.92 3.52
C VAL A 553 -6.44 -6.54 2.90
N GLY A 554 -7.44 -6.19 2.13
CA GLY A 554 -7.52 -4.87 1.53
C GLY A 554 -6.63 -4.65 0.32
N ALA A 555 -5.59 -5.43 0.15
CA ALA A 555 -4.75 -5.49 -1.05
C ALA A 555 -4.66 -4.19 -1.83
N GLY A 556 -4.18 -3.14 -1.17
CA GLY A 556 -4.00 -1.86 -1.83
C GLY A 556 -5.28 -1.08 -2.08
N GLY A 557 -6.42 -1.64 -1.74
CA GLY A 557 -7.67 -0.98 -2.00
C GLY A 557 -8.09 -0.09 -0.87
N GLY A 558 -8.63 1.06 -1.20
CA GLY A 558 -9.24 1.90 -0.22
C GLY A 558 -10.66 1.43 0.09
N ASP A 559 -11.21 1.95 1.16
CA ASP A 559 -12.62 1.77 1.49
C ASP A 559 -13.03 0.35 1.85
N ILE A 560 -12.07 -0.49 2.25
CA ILE A 560 -12.35 -1.83 2.76
C ILE A 560 -11.90 -1.88 4.21
N TYR A 561 -12.80 -2.31 5.09
CA TYR A 561 -12.53 -2.33 6.51
C TYR A 561 -12.73 -3.73 7.07
N HIS A 562 -11.77 -4.16 7.87
CA HIS A 562 -11.92 -5.37 8.66
C HIS A 562 -11.92 -4.94 10.12
N SER A 563 -12.75 -5.59 10.94
CA SER A 563 -12.90 -5.19 12.32
C SER A 563 -11.56 -5.17 13.03
N VAL A 564 -11.48 -4.40 14.11
CA VAL A 564 -10.27 -4.33 14.90
C VAL A 564 -9.87 -5.72 15.33
N SER A 565 -8.64 -6.09 14.98
CA SER A 565 -8.05 -7.36 15.39
C SER A 565 -6.87 -7.06 16.29
N ARG A 566 -6.68 -7.82 17.34
CA ARG A 566 -5.51 -7.68 18.17
C ARG A 566 -4.40 -8.56 17.64
N ALA A 567 -3.18 -8.02 17.64
CA ALA A 567 -2.01 -8.82 17.38
C ALA A 567 -1.70 -9.53 18.68
N ARG A 568 -2.19 -10.73 18.83
CA ARG A 568 -2.07 -11.45 20.10
C ARG A 568 -1.71 -12.89 19.86
N PRO A 569 -1.17 -13.55 20.87
CA PRO A 569 -0.92 -14.97 20.76
C PRO A 569 -2.20 -15.73 20.50
N ARG A 570 -2.06 -16.95 20.02
CA ARG A 570 -3.20 -17.83 19.84
C ARG A 570 -3.63 -18.33 21.20
N LEU A 571 -4.23 -17.44 21.98
CA LEU A 571 -4.58 -17.76 23.35
C LEU A 571 -5.57 -18.88 23.47
N LEU A 572 -6.51 -18.95 22.51
CA LEU A 572 -7.47 -20.01 22.55
C LEU A 572 -6.80 -21.38 22.42
N LEU A 573 -5.90 -21.50 21.45
CA LEU A 573 -5.18 -22.74 21.27
C LEU A 573 -4.34 -23.05 22.51
N LEU A 574 -3.67 -22.06 23.04
CA LEU A 574 -2.85 -22.24 24.20
C LEU A 574 -3.70 -22.65 25.41
N SER A 575 -4.86 -22.03 25.56
CA SER A 575 -5.78 -22.41 26.64
C SER A 575 -6.23 -23.85 26.52
N LEU A 576 -6.53 -24.27 25.28
CA LEU A 576 -6.93 -25.67 25.07
C LEU A 576 -5.82 -26.64 25.41
N LEU A 577 -4.59 -26.27 25.08
CA LEU A 577 -3.44 -27.11 25.43
C LEU A 577 -3.30 -27.23 26.94
N LEU A 578 -3.45 -26.11 27.64
CA LEU A 578 -3.34 -26.13 29.09
C LEU A 578 -4.46 -26.95 29.72
N LEU A 579 -5.65 -26.85 29.21
CA LEU A 579 -6.74 -27.68 29.67
C LEU A 579 -6.48 -29.16 29.47
N UNK A 580 -5.93 -29.26 28.40
CA UNK A 580 -5.67 -30.38 28.08
C UNK A 580 -4.87 -30.99 28.86
N VAL A 581 -3.98 -30.43 29.20
CA VAL A 581 -3.03 -30.96 30.12
C VAL A 581 -3.64 -31.19 31.49
N GLY A 582 -4.43 -30.25 31.91
CA GLY A 582 -5.05 -30.35 33.20
C GLY A 582 -6.13 -31.37 33.27
N VAL A 583 -6.90 -31.48 32.24
CA VAL A 583 -8.01 -32.37 32.28
C VAL A 583 -7.73 -33.62 31.56
N GLY A 584 -6.80 -33.60 30.89
CA GLY A 584 -6.62 -34.68 30.29
C GLY A 584 -5.66 -34.45 29.28
N LEU A 585 -4.54 -34.47 29.57
CA LEU A 585 -3.56 -34.51 28.73
C LEU A 585 -3.99 -35.35 27.66
N PHE A 586 -5.06 -35.86 27.84
CA PHE A 586 -5.58 -36.80 27.05
C PHE A 586 -6.38 -36.28 25.94
N LEU A 587 -6.80 -35.07 26.05
CA LEU A 587 -7.72 -34.53 25.06
C LEU A 587 -7.00 -33.92 23.87
N LEU A 588 -5.86 -33.33 24.13
CA LEU A 588 -5.16 -32.60 23.09
C LEU A 588 -3.70 -32.92 23.03
N PRO A 589 -3.37 -34.18 22.98
CA PRO A 589 -1.97 -34.55 23.09
C PRO A 589 -1.11 -34.06 21.95
N ALA A 590 -1.71 -33.81 20.82
CA ALA A 590 -0.94 -33.49 19.65
C ALA A 590 -0.73 -31.98 19.46
N ARG A 591 -1.20 -31.28 20.37
CA ARG A 591 -0.97 -29.84 20.22
C ARG A 591 0.41 -29.47 20.67
#